data_4e8f65bbf8344a06cd41717b207ae2d1
#
_entry.id   4e8f65bbf8344a06cd41717b207ae2d1
#
_cell.length_a   1.000
_cell.length_b   1.000
_cell.length_c   1.000
_cell.angle_alpha   90.00
_cell.angle_beta   90.00
_cell.angle_gamma   90.00
#
_symmetry.space_group_name_H-M   'P 1'
#
loop_
_entity.id
_entity.type
_entity.pdbx_description
1 polymer ?
#
loop_
_entity_poly.entity_id
_entity_poly.type
_entity_poly.pdbx_seq_one_letter_code
_entity_poly.pdbx_strand_id
1 'polypeptide(L)'
;MQKVLELKNVSKIYSETKNITNFLSKNDDTFVAVDNVSFSLEAKKVLGLVGESGSGKSTCALMAMKLLDITDGEIFVNNNNITDLKLQELKQYRREMQIVFQDSYSSLDPMMTISKIIIEPFIIHKMYSTNERNEIAIDLLEKVGLNKTYTNRYPHELSGGERQRVSIARALALKPSILVADEPTSALDVCVKAQVINLLQDLQDEMGLSILFISHELNVLRSLADKITVMYRGRVVEEAPTEQIFANPIHPYTKSLLEAIPKLNPSLRKRRTFIDDSYIQSNIPKYSLNDVNFVSKNDSKIGFVEIDNNHFVEAQVV
;
A
#
# COMPACT_ATOMS: atom_id res chain seq x y z
N MET A 1 6.76 -18.03 -7.86
CA MET A 1 6.18 -17.96 -6.50
C MET A 1 4.67 -17.78 -6.59
N GLN A 2 3.90 -18.14 -5.54
CA GLN A 2 2.44 -18.01 -5.56
C GLN A 2 2.06 -16.55 -5.31
N LYS A 3 1.25 -15.98 -6.20
CA LYS A 3 0.64 -14.66 -5.99
C LYS A 3 -0.56 -14.79 -5.07
N VAL A 4 -0.60 -13.98 -4.01
CA VAL A 4 -1.72 -13.95 -3.05
C VAL A 4 -2.66 -12.77 -3.27
N LEU A 5 -2.15 -11.65 -3.82
CA LEU A 5 -2.92 -10.50 -4.25
C LEU A 5 -2.38 -10.03 -5.61
N GLU A 6 -3.26 -9.78 -6.57
CA GLU A 6 -2.87 -9.27 -7.88
C GLU A 6 -3.91 -8.27 -8.38
N LEU A 7 -3.44 -7.12 -8.81
CA LEU A 7 -4.21 -6.13 -9.56
C LEU A 7 -3.76 -6.21 -11.03
N LYS A 8 -4.72 -6.31 -11.95
CA LYS A 8 -4.45 -6.35 -13.40
C LYS A 8 -5.16 -5.22 -14.10
N ASN A 9 -4.38 -4.32 -14.67
CA ASN A 9 -4.85 -3.18 -15.48
C ASN A 9 -5.94 -2.36 -14.78
N VAL A 10 -5.83 -2.20 -13.45
CA VAL A 10 -6.87 -1.57 -12.64
C VAL A 10 -6.84 -0.06 -12.84
N SER A 11 -8.02 0.50 -13.09
CA SER A 11 -8.21 1.95 -13.23
C SER A 11 -9.30 2.46 -12.29
N LYS A 12 -9.12 3.70 -11.82
CA LYS A 12 -10.14 4.43 -11.06
C LYS A 12 -10.31 5.83 -11.61
N ILE A 13 -11.49 6.08 -12.12
CA ILE A 13 -11.90 7.38 -12.66
C ILE A 13 -13.04 7.90 -11.78
N TYR A 14 -12.89 9.12 -11.29
CA TYR A 14 -13.95 9.85 -10.60
C TYR A 14 -14.58 10.82 -11.60
N SER A 15 -15.90 10.75 -11.77
CA SER A 15 -16.68 11.76 -12.47
C SER A 15 -17.22 12.75 -11.45
N GLU A 16 -16.99 14.05 -11.63
CA GLU A 16 -17.71 15.03 -10.83
C GLU A 16 -19.20 14.93 -11.19
N THR A 17 -20.02 14.58 -10.21
CA THR A 17 -21.48 14.66 -10.35
C THR A 17 -21.84 16.11 -10.59
N LYS A 18 -22.45 16.40 -11.75
CA LYS A 18 -22.95 17.72 -12.12
C LYS A 18 -23.81 18.27 -10.96
N ASN A 19 -23.27 19.24 -10.24
CA ASN A 19 -24.10 20.07 -9.38
C ASN A 19 -25.15 20.75 -10.27
N ILE A 20 -26.38 20.86 -9.79
CA ILE A 20 -27.56 21.43 -10.50
C ILE A 20 -27.27 22.81 -11.11
N THR A 21 -26.23 23.50 -10.67
CA THR A 21 -25.80 24.81 -11.17
C THR A 21 -24.98 24.75 -12.49
N ASN A 22 -24.44 23.59 -12.89
CA ASN A 22 -23.58 23.43 -14.07
C ASN A 22 -24.28 22.76 -15.26
N PHE A 23 -25.60 22.91 -15.39
CA PHE A 23 -26.40 22.33 -16.47
C PHE A 23 -26.03 22.86 -17.89
N LEU A 24 -25.16 23.87 -17.98
CA LEU A 24 -24.74 24.53 -19.23
C LEU A 24 -23.27 24.25 -19.62
N SER A 25 -22.45 23.59 -18.78
CA SER A 25 -21.08 23.25 -19.16
C SER A 25 -21.00 21.82 -19.71
N LYS A 26 -20.53 21.71 -20.95
CA LYS A 26 -20.38 20.45 -21.71
C LYS A 26 -19.12 19.65 -21.33
N ASN A 27 -18.37 20.04 -20.30
CA ASN A 27 -17.17 19.33 -19.88
C ASN A 27 -17.53 18.45 -18.69
N ASP A 28 -17.54 17.15 -18.89
CA ASP A 28 -17.47 16.16 -17.82
C ASP A 28 -16.01 16.20 -17.31
N ASP A 29 -15.77 16.96 -16.23
CA ASP A 29 -14.47 16.95 -15.57
C ASP A 29 -14.30 15.58 -14.91
N THR A 30 -13.51 14.73 -15.54
CA THR A 30 -13.14 13.42 -15.01
C THR A 30 -11.75 13.49 -14.43
N PHE A 31 -11.59 13.00 -13.20
CA PHE A 31 -10.31 12.87 -12.53
C PHE A 31 -9.87 11.40 -12.52
N VAL A 32 -8.75 11.11 -13.19
CA VAL A 32 -8.15 9.77 -13.22
C VAL A 32 -7.21 9.63 -12.03
N ALA A 33 -7.67 8.95 -10.98
CA ALA A 33 -6.89 8.73 -9.76
C ALA A 33 -5.88 7.58 -9.91
N VAL A 34 -6.26 6.54 -10.67
CA VAL A 34 -5.43 5.37 -10.99
C VAL A 34 -5.67 5.02 -12.46
N ASP A 35 -4.59 4.87 -13.22
CA ASP A 35 -4.60 4.60 -14.66
C ASP A 35 -3.85 3.31 -14.97
N ASN A 36 -4.61 2.24 -15.26
CA ASN A 36 -4.11 0.96 -15.76
C ASN A 36 -2.95 0.38 -14.91
N VAL A 37 -3.12 0.34 -13.60
CA VAL A 37 -2.11 -0.13 -12.66
C VAL A 37 -2.15 -1.66 -12.56
N SER A 38 -0.98 -2.29 -12.65
CA SER A 38 -0.79 -3.72 -12.43
C SER A 38 0.37 -3.93 -11.46
N PHE A 39 0.16 -4.75 -10.45
CA PHE A 39 1.21 -5.26 -9.56
C PHE A 39 0.74 -6.53 -8.87
N SER A 40 1.67 -7.28 -8.28
CA SER A 40 1.34 -8.50 -7.55
C SER A 40 2.16 -8.66 -6.27
N LEU A 41 1.49 -9.11 -5.20
CA LEU A 41 2.08 -9.49 -3.94
C LEU A 41 2.23 -11.02 -3.89
N GLU A 42 3.44 -11.48 -3.62
CA GLU A 42 3.75 -12.90 -3.48
C GLU A 42 3.53 -13.37 -2.04
N ALA A 43 3.30 -14.68 -1.88
CA ALA A 43 3.11 -15.29 -0.56
C ALA A 43 4.35 -15.10 0.32
N LYS A 44 4.11 -14.64 1.56
CA LYS A 44 5.14 -14.40 2.60
C LYS A 44 6.19 -13.36 2.18
N LYS A 45 5.83 -12.42 1.31
CA LYS A 45 6.70 -11.35 0.83
C LYS A 45 6.12 -9.99 1.18
N VAL A 46 6.99 -8.99 1.17
CA VAL A 46 6.61 -7.59 1.34
C VAL A 46 6.75 -6.85 0.02
N LEU A 47 5.63 -6.34 -0.50
CA LEU A 47 5.60 -5.42 -1.63
C LEU A 47 5.49 -4.00 -1.13
N GLY A 48 6.49 -3.17 -1.42
CA GLY A 48 6.47 -1.74 -1.15
C GLY A 48 5.81 -0.98 -2.29
N LEU A 49 4.80 -0.15 -1.98
CA LEU A 49 4.19 0.77 -2.94
C LEU A 49 4.56 2.20 -2.56
N VAL A 50 5.34 2.88 -3.39
CA VAL A 50 5.91 4.21 -3.08
C VAL A 50 5.54 5.26 -4.12
N GLY A 51 5.51 6.51 -3.70
CA GLY A 51 5.25 7.70 -4.54
C GLY A 51 4.83 8.89 -3.69
N GLU A 52 4.77 10.07 -4.27
CA GLU A 52 4.32 11.28 -3.59
C GLU A 52 2.85 11.20 -3.16
N SER A 53 2.45 12.12 -2.27
CA SER A 53 1.04 12.28 -1.91
C SER A 53 0.20 12.58 -3.17
N GLY A 54 -0.96 11.92 -3.30
CA GLY A 54 -1.80 12.05 -4.49
C GLY A 54 -1.40 11.19 -5.68
N SER A 55 -0.35 10.35 -5.59
CA SER A 55 0.02 9.44 -6.71
C SER A 55 -0.91 8.24 -6.91
N GLY A 56 -1.95 8.06 -6.08
CA GLY A 56 -2.93 6.99 -6.22
C GLY A 56 -2.72 5.75 -5.31
N LYS A 57 -1.70 5.73 -4.44
CA LYS A 57 -1.34 4.57 -3.59
C LYS A 57 -2.48 4.10 -2.68
N SER A 58 -3.03 5.01 -1.87
CA SER A 58 -4.15 4.67 -0.96
C SER A 58 -5.40 4.27 -1.73
N THR A 59 -5.62 4.84 -2.93
CA THR A 59 -6.69 4.41 -3.83
C THR A 59 -6.47 2.96 -4.27
N CYS A 60 -5.24 2.57 -4.63
CA CYS A 60 -4.89 1.19 -4.94
C CYS A 60 -5.11 0.26 -3.73
N ALA A 61 -4.73 0.69 -2.51
CA ALA A 61 -5.00 -0.08 -1.30
C ALA A 61 -6.48 -0.35 -1.08
N LEU A 62 -7.31 0.70 -1.18
CA LEU A 62 -8.77 0.59 -1.00
C LEU A 62 -9.42 -0.29 -2.08
N MET A 63 -8.96 -0.19 -3.32
CA MET A 63 -9.41 -1.06 -4.40
C MET A 63 -8.99 -2.52 -4.18
N ALA A 64 -7.74 -2.77 -3.79
CA ALA A 64 -7.23 -4.11 -3.47
C ALA A 64 -8.04 -4.79 -2.36
N MET A 65 -8.50 -4.02 -1.37
CA MET A 65 -9.37 -4.47 -0.28
C MET A 65 -10.86 -4.55 -0.65
N LYS A 66 -11.24 -4.20 -1.88
CA LYS A 66 -12.65 -4.03 -2.29
C LYS A 66 -13.45 -3.15 -1.32
N LEU A 67 -12.80 -2.12 -0.79
CA LEU A 67 -13.43 -1.01 -0.06
C LEU A 67 -13.80 0.14 -1.00
N LEU A 68 -13.19 0.15 -2.18
CA LEU A 68 -13.49 1.07 -3.29
C LEU A 68 -13.63 0.25 -4.58
N ASP A 69 -14.69 0.49 -5.33
CA ASP A 69 -14.89 -0.17 -6.61
C ASP A 69 -13.95 0.41 -7.69
N ILE A 70 -13.41 -0.48 -8.51
CA ILE A 70 -12.62 -0.12 -9.68
C ILE A 70 -13.53 0.36 -10.82
N THR A 71 -12.97 1.13 -11.75
CA THR A 71 -13.67 1.52 -12.99
C THR A 71 -13.42 0.51 -14.09
N ASP A 72 -12.19 -0.03 -14.14
CA ASP A 72 -11.77 -1.04 -15.12
C ASP A 72 -10.68 -1.92 -14.53
N GLY A 73 -10.45 -3.10 -15.12
CA GLY A 73 -9.44 -4.06 -14.71
C GLY A 73 -9.98 -5.19 -13.82
N GLU A 74 -9.07 -5.92 -13.20
CA GLU A 74 -9.39 -7.11 -12.40
C GLU A 74 -8.57 -7.18 -11.11
N ILE A 75 -9.17 -7.73 -10.05
CA ILE A 75 -8.52 -7.97 -8.76
C ILE A 75 -8.61 -9.45 -8.42
N PHE A 76 -7.46 -10.05 -8.09
CA PHE A 76 -7.37 -11.46 -7.70
C PHE A 76 -6.81 -11.60 -6.29
N VAL A 77 -7.42 -12.50 -5.52
CA VAL A 77 -6.92 -12.94 -4.22
C VAL A 77 -6.79 -14.47 -4.24
N ASN A 78 -5.59 -14.98 -3.95
CA ASN A 78 -5.28 -16.40 -4.04
C ASN A 78 -5.74 -17.02 -5.38
N ASN A 79 -5.45 -16.35 -6.51
CA ASN A 79 -5.86 -16.68 -7.88
C ASN A 79 -7.38 -16.64 -8.15
N ASN A 80 -8.21 -16.23 -7.20
CA ASN A 80 -9.65 -16.05 -7.41
C ASN A 80 -9.93 -14.61 -7.80
N ASN A 81 -10.66 -14.40 -8.89
CA ASN A 81 -11.14 -13.07 -9.29
C ASN A 81 -12.23 -12.60 -8.31
N ILE A 82 -11.98 -11.48 -7.64
CA ILE A 82 -12.91 -10.89 -6.65
C ILE A 82 -13.56 -9.60 -7.16
N THR A 83 -13.32 -9.24 -8.42
CA THR A 83 -13.68 -7.93 -8.99
C THR A 83 -15.18 -7.62 -8.82
N ASP A 84 -16.04 -8.56 -9.18
CA ASP A 84 -17.50 -8.35 -9.21
C ASP A 84 -18.23 -9.05 -8.07
N LEU A 85 -17.49 -9.57 -7.06
CA LEU A 85 -18.11 -10.27 -5.94
C LEU A 85 -18.96 -9.32 -5.09
N LYS A 86 -20.12 -9.83 -4.66
CA LYS A 86 -21.02 -9.12 -3.75
C LYS A 86 -20.52 -9.18 -2.30
N LEU A 87 -21.04 -8.30 -1.45
CA LEU A 87 -20.62 -8.16 -0.05
C LEU A 87 -20.64 -9.48 0.74
N GLN A 88 -21.59 -10.37 0.45
CA GLN A 88 -21.69 -11.67 1.14
C GLN A 88 -20.54 -12.61 0.74
N GLU A 89 -20.16 -12.62 -0.53
CA GLU A 89 -19.08 -13.43 -1.09
C GLU A 89 -17.72 -12.88 -0.67
N LEU A 90 -17.59 -11.55 -0.56
CA LEU A 90 -16.38 -10.87 -0.08
C LEU A 90 -16.07 -11.16 1.39
N LYS A 91 -17.03 -11.65 2.18
CA LYS A 91 -16.85 -11.87 3.63
C LYS A 91 -15.71 -12.84 3.95
N GLN A 92 -15.52 -13.88 3.14
CA GLN A 92 -14.39 -14.82 3.32
C GLN A 92 -13.04 -14.14 3.04
N TYR A 93 -12.93 -13.36 1.96
CA TYR A 93 -11.70 -12.65 1.60
C TYR A 93 -11.35 -11.56 2.60
N ARG A 94 -12.34 -10.88 3.19
CA ARG A 94 -12.13 -9.90 4.27
C ARG A 94 -11.57 -10.50 5.55
N ARG A 95 -11.67 -11.81 5.78
CA ARG A 95 -10.97 -12.50 6.86
C ARG A 95 -9.50 -12.72 6.53
N GLU A 96 -9.21 -13.03 5.27
CA GLU A 96 -7.87 -13.31 4.78
C GLU A 96 -7.04 -12.04 4.56
N MET A 97 -7.71 -10.93 4.26
CA MET A 97 -7.10 -9.63 4.01
C MET A 97 -7.53 -8.62 5.06
N GLN A 98 -6.58 -8.01 5.72
CA GLN A 98 -6.83 -6.95 6.70
C GLN A 98 -6.04 -5.69 6.36
N ILE A 99 -6.52 -4.54 6.84
CA ILE A 99 -5.91 -3.25 6.57
C ILE A 99 -5.57 -2.51 7.85
N VAL A 100 -4.41 -1.88 7.88
CA VAL A 100 -4.00 -0.88 8.86
C VAL A 100 -3.99 0.46 8.14
N PHE A 101 -4.85 1.38 8.60
CA PHE A 101 -5.02 2.70 7.99
C PHE A 101 -3.94 3.68 8.44
N GLN A 102 -3.72 4.71 7.63
CA GLN A 102 -2.78 5.81 7.87
C GLN A 102 -3.06 6.55 9.19
N ASP A 103 -4.32 6.88 9.44
CA ASP A 103 -4.74 7.56 10.67
C ASP A 103 -5.24 6.55 11.69
N SER A 104 -4.36 6.19 12.63
CA SER A 104 -4.72 5.31 13.74
C SER A 104 -5.71 5.94 14.72
N TYR A 105 -5.85 7.29 14.75
CA TYR A 105 -6.79 7.95 15.64
C TYR A 105 -8.23 7.79 15.12
N SER A 106 -8.47 8.09 13.87
CA SER A 106 -9.82 7.97 13.27
C SER A 106 -10.24 6.52 13.03
N SER A 107 -9.29 5.58 12.97
CA SER A 107 -9.56 4.17 12.73
C SER A 107 -10.02 3.39 13.98
N LEU A 108 -9.88 3.95 15.19
CA LEU A 108 -10.28 3.33 16.45
C LEU A 108 -11.49 4.09 17.02
N ASP A 109 -12.56 3.37 17.40
CA ASP A 109 -13.71 3.99 18.04
C ASP A 109 -13.30 4.57 19.42
N PRO A 110 -13.37 5.90 19.62
CA PRO A 110 -12.93 6.55 20.86
C PRO A 110 -13.78 6.18 22.07
N MET A 111 -14.99 5.62 21.87
CA MET A 111 -15.92 5.22 22.93
C MET A 111 -15.75 3.76 23.35
N MET A 112 -14.90 3.00 22.66
CA MET A 112 -14.62 1.61 22.97
C MET A 112 -13.30 1.44 23.70
N THR A 113 -13.24 0.49 24.66
CA THR A 113 -11.97 0.08 25.26
C THR A 113 -11.12 -0.69 24.25
N ILE A 114 -9.82 -0.70 24.44
CA ILE A 114 -8.85 -1.37 23.56
C ILE A 114 -9.19 -2.86 23.39
N SER A 115 -9.55 -3.57 24.46
CA SER A 115 -10.00 -4.96 24.37
C SER A 115 -11.21 -5.09 23.42
N LYS A 116 -12.23 -4.23 23.57
CA LYS A 116 -13.42 -4.27 22.70
C LYS A 116 -13.08 -4.01 21.23
N ILE A 117 -12.17 -3.09 20.95
CA ILE A 117 -11.71 -2.79 19.59
C ILE A 117 -11.02 -4.02 18.97
N ILE A 118 -10.17 -4.71 19.73
CA ILE A 118 -9.44 -5.90 19.24
C ILE A 118 -10.38 -7.08 19.02
N ILE A 119 -11.39 -7.28 19.90
CA ILE A 119 -12.32 -8.41 19.77
C ILE A 119 -13.47 -8.16 18.80
N GLU A 120 -13.69 -6.92 18.34
CA GLU A 120 -14.78 -6.57 17.41
C GLU A 120 -14.84 -7.48 16.16
N PRO A 121 -13.72 -7.79 15.46
CA PRO A 121 -13.72 -8.72 14.34
C PRO A 121 -14.27 -10.10 14.69
N PHE A 122 -14.00 -10.61 15.90
CA PHE A 122 -14.53 -11.90 16.35
C PHE A 122 -16.04 -11.89 16.56
N ILE A 123 -16.58 -10.74 17.03
CA ILE A 123 -18.04 -10.57 17.20
C ILE A 123 -18.71 -10.56 15.84
N ILE A 124 -18.19 -9.78 14.87
CA ILE A 124 -18.71 -9.67 13.50
C ILE A 124 -18.71 -11.04 12.81
N HIS A 125 -17.65 -11.82 12.98
CA HIS A 125 -17.50 -13.13 12.38
C HIS A 125 -18.07 -14.29 13.23
N LYS A 126 -18.68 -14.01 14.38
CA LYS A 126 -19.26 -14.97 15.31
C LYS A 126 -18.27 -16.07 15.74
N MET A 127 -17.03 -15.67 16.02
CA MET A 127 -15.94 -16.55 16.44
C MET A 127 -15.76 -16.47 17.95
N TYR A 128 -15.42 -17.59 18.56
CA TYR A 128 -15.03 -17.72 19.97
C TYR A 128 -16.09 -17.30 20.99
N SER A 129 -16.01 -17.81 22.21
CA SER A 129 -16.76 -17.35 23.37
C SER A 129 -16.20 -16.03 23.92
N THR A 130 -16.93 -15.36 24.81
CA THR A 130 -16.49 -14.09 25.40
C THR A 130 -15.18 -14.23 26.17
N ASN A 131 -14.98 -15.32 26.91
CA ASN A 131 -13.76 -15.55 27.67
C ASN A 131 -12.55 -15.76 26.75
N GLU A 132 -12.70 -16.62 25.74
CA GLU A 132 -11.65 -16.86 24.72
C GLU A 132 -11.25 -15.56 24.00
N ARG A 133 -12.23 -14.72 23.64
CA ARG A 133 -11.96 -13.43 22.97
C ARG A 133 -11.07 -12.53 23.83
N ASN A 134 -11.33 -12.47 25.15
CA ASN A 134 -10.55 -11.64 26.05
C ASN A 134 -9.12 -12.16 26.21
N GLU A 135 -8.93 -13.47 26.28
CA GLU A 135 -7.59 -14.09 26.32
C GLU A 135 -6.82 -13.80 25.03
N ILE A 136 -7.45 -14.01 23.86
CA ILE A 136 -6.84 -13.72 22.57
C ILE A 136 -6.50 -12.23 22.44
N ALA A 137 -7.33 -11.32 22.96
CA ALA A 137 -7.03 -9.88 22.93
C ALA A 137 -5.78 -9.53 23.74
N ILE A 138 -5.57 -10.20 24.88
CA ILE A 138 -4.36 -10.03 25.70
C ILE A 138 -3.14 -10.55 24.92
N ASP A 139 -3.21 -11.75 24.34
CA ASP A 139 -2.13 -12.32 23.53
C ASP A 139 -1.77 -11.43 22.34
N LEU A 140 -2.76 -10.84 21.67
CA LEU A 140 -2.54 -9.92 20.56
C LEU A 140 -1.88 -8.62 21.02
N LEU A 141 -2.26 -8.09 22.19
CA LEU A 141 -1.60 -6.91 22.77
C LEU A 141 -0.13 -7.22 23.10
N GLU A 142 0.16 -8.37 23.70
CA GLU A 142 1.52 -8.79 24.00
C GLU A 142 2.38 -8.95 22.75
N LYS A 143 1.82 -9.51 21.68
CA LYS A 143 2.47 -9.64 20.36
C LYS A 143 2.88 -8.29 19.77
N VAL A 144 2.10 -7.24 20.00
CA VAL A 144 2.46 -5.89 19.54
C VAL A 144 3.26 -5.08 20.57
N GLY A 145 3.74 -5.73 21.64
CA GLY A 145 4.56 -5.12 22.70
C GLY A 145 3.78 -4.23 23.66
N LEU A 146 2.47 -4.48 23.83
CA LEU A 146 1.61 -3.82 24.81
C LEU A 146 1.18 -4.84 25.86
N ASN A 147 1.26 -4.48 27.15
CA ASN A 147 0.89 -5.41 28.22
C ASN A 147 -0.63 -5.40 28.49
N LYS A 148 -1.11 -6.37 29.28
CA LYS A 148 -2.54 -6.55 29.60
C LYS A 148 -3.22 -5.34 30.25
N THR A 149 -2.48 -4.39 30.83
CA THR A 149 -3.08 -3.21 31.47
C THR A 149 -3.74 -2.27 30.46
N TYR A 150 -3.40 -2.43 29.17
CA TYR A 150 -4.01 -1.65 28.08
C TYR A 150 -5.44 -2.08 27.73
N THR A 151 -5.88 -3.27 28.12
CA THR A 151 -7.21 -3.82 27.77
C THR A 151 -8.36 -2.90 28.15
N ASN A 152 -8.28 -2.21 29.29
CA ASN A 152 -9.34 -1.36 29.82
C ASN A 152 -9.15 0.13 29.46
N ARG A 153 -8.06 0.50 28.79
CA ARG A 153 -7.83 1.88 28.34
C ARG A 153 -8.68 2.20 27.11
N TYR A 154 -8.81 3.50 26.85
CA TYR A 154 -9.45 4.05 25.66
C TYR A 154 -8.39 4.61 24.69
N PRO A 155 -8.69 4.75 23.39
CA PRO A 155 -7.75 5.29 22.38
C PRO A 155 -7.14 6.65 22.75
N HIS A 156 -7.91 7.53 23.38
CA HIS A 156 -7.44 8.86 23.78
C HIS A 156 -6.40 8.84 24.93
N GLU A 157 -6.27 7.73 25.66
CA GLU A 157 -5.28 7.54 26.72
C GLU A 157 -3.93 7.01 26.19
N LEU A 158 -3.83 6.75 24.88
CA LEU A 158 -2.66 6.15 24.24
C LEU A 158 -1.88 7.20 23.42
N SER A 159 -0.55 7.02 23.37
CA SER A 159 0.31 7.72 22.39
C SER A 159 0.00 7.29 20.95
N GLY A 160 0.48 8.06 19.97
CA GLY A 160 0.30 7.73 18.55
C GLY A 160 0.84 6.34 18.19
N GLY A 161 2.03 6.00 18.69
CA GLY A 161 2.64 4.69 18.45
C GLY A 161 1.91 3.54 19.11
N GLU A 162 1.37 3.73 20.34
CA GLU A 162 0.55 2.72 21.01
C GLU A 162 -0.79 2.51 20.29
N ARG A 163 -1.44 3.58 19.81
CA ARG A 163 -2.63 3.45 18.94
C ARG A 163 -2.34 2.67 17.67
N GLN A 164 -1.20 2.93 17.04
CA GLN A 164 -0.79 2.19 15.84
C GLN A 164 -0.60 0.70 16.12
N ARG A 165 0.04 0.34 17.25
CA ARG A 165 0.18 -1.05 17.69
C ARG A 165 -1.16 -1.72 17.95
N VAL A 166 -2.13 -1.01 18.54
CA VAL A 166 -3.51 -1.50 18.71
C VAL A 166 -4.19 -1.72 17.35
N SER A 167 -4.03 -0.82 16.39
CA SER A 167 -4.56 -0.98 15.03
C SER A 167 -3.99 -2.22 14.33
N ILE A 168 -2.68 -2.47 14.52
CA ILE A 168 -2.02 -3.70 14.04
C ILE A 168 -2.61 -4.94 14.75
N ALA A 169 -2.72 -4.92 16.09
CA ALA A 169 -3.31 -6.03 16.85
C ALA A 169 -4.73 -6.37 16.39
N ARG A 170 -5.58 -5.36 16.15
CA ARG A 170 -6.92 -5.53 15.59
C ARG A 170 -6.89 -6.19 14.21
N ALA A 171 -6.00 -5.75 13.33
CA ALA A 171 -5.86 -6.32 12.00
C ALA A 171 -5.41 -7.79 12.05
N LEU A 172 -4.58 -8.17 13.03
CA LEU A 172 -4.11 -9.54 13.20
C LEU A 172 -5.15 -10.48 13.85
N ALA A 173 -6.24 -9.95 14.42
CA ALA A 173 -7.24 -10.74 15.16
C ALA A 173 -7.77 -11.93 14.36
N LEU A 174 -8.08 -11.75 13.08
CA LEU A 174 -8.60 -12.81 12.21
C LEU A 174 -7.52 -13.73 11.62
N LYS A 175 -6.25 -13.59 12.02
CA LYS A 175 -5.10 -14.32 11.47
C LYS A 175 -5.05 -14.23 9.94
N PRO A 176 -4.97 -13.02 9.39
CA PRO A 176 -4.98 -12.83 7.94
C PRO A 176 -3.74 -13.43 7.30
N SER A 177 -3.81 -13.77 6.02
CA SER A 177 -2.66 -14.11 5.18
C SER A 177 -2.08 -12.88 4.45
N ILE A 178 -2.90 -11.83 4.29
CA ILE A 178 -2.53 -10.57 3.61
C ILE A 178 -2.81 -9.40 4.55
N LEU A 179 -1.81 -8.56 4.75
CA LEU A 179 -1.92 -7.30 5.47
C LEU A 179 -1.62 -6.14 4.53
N VAL A 180 -2.57 -5.23 4.39
CA VAL A 180 -2.37 -3.94 3.70
C VAL A 180 -2.05 -2.90 4.75
N ALA A 181 -0.89 -2.28 4.68
CA ALA A 181 -0.44 -1.25 5.62
C ALA A 181 -0.34 0.09 4.86
N ASP A 182 -1.37 0.92 4.97
CA ASP A 182 -1.44 2.20 4.27
C ASP A 182 -0.82 3.30 5.13
N GLU A 183 0.41 3.70 4.80
CA GLU A 183 1.23 4.70 5.50
C GLU A 183 1.25 4.52 7.04
N PRO A 184 1.48 3.31 7.58
CA PRO A 184 1.27 3.00 9.00
C PRO A 184 2.24 3.74 9.94
N THR A 185 3.19 4.50 9.41
CA THR A 185 4.22 5.19 10.19
C THR A 185 4.31 6.69 9.91
N SER A 186 3.44 7.25 9.05
CA SER A 186 3.54 8.64 8.57
C SER A 186 3.39 9.70 9.68
N ALA A 187 2.56 9.42 10.69
CA ALA A 187 2.27 10.33 11.80
C ALA A 187 3.13 10.08 13.06
N LEU A 188 4.18 9.23 12.95
CA LEU A 188 5.00 8.82 14.08
C LEU A 188 6.38 9.49 14.05
N ASP A 189 6.96 9.72 15.22
CA ASP A 189 8.36 10.14 15.34
C ASP A 189 9.33 9.03 14.88
N VAL A 190 10.58 9.41 14.59
CA VAL A 190 11.58 8.52 13.98
C VAL A 190 11.82 7.25 14.81
N CYS A 191 11.85 7.37 16.14
CA CYS A 191 12.12 6.23 17.02
C CYS A 191 10.95 5.24 17.04
N VAL A 192 9.72 5.75 17.15
CA VAL A 192 8.49 4.93 17.16
C VAL A 192 8.26 4.33 15.78
N LYS A 193 8.55 5.07 14.69
CA LYS A 193 8.52 4.55 13.33
C LYS A 193 9.38 3.29 13.17
N ALA A 194 10.65 3.34 13.63
CA ALA A 194 11.54 2.18 13.56
C ALA A 194 10.98 0.98 14.35
N GLN A 195 10.41 1.22 15.53
CA GLN A 195 9.80 0.15 16.34
C GLN A 195 8.60 -0.50 15.64
N VAL A 196 7.74 0.27 14.95
CA VAL A 196 6.58 -0.27 14.22
C VAL A 196 7.04 -1.05 12.98
N ILE A 197 8.10 -0.60 12.30
CA ILE A 197 8.67 -1.33 11.16
C ILE A 197 9.24 -2.68 11.61
N ASN A 198 10.05 -2.70 12.67
CA ASN A 198 10.60 -3.95 13.23
C ASN A 198 9.47 -4.89 13.68
N LEU A 199 8.44 -4.36 14.36
CA LEU A 199 7.27 -5.16 14.73
C LEU A 199 6.61 -5.81 13.52
N LEU A 200 6.43 -5.09 12.39
CA LEU A 200 5.83 -5.66 11.19
C LEU A 200 6.73 -6.71 10.53
N GLN A 201 8.06 -6.58 10.62
CA GLN A 201 9.01 -7.61 10.17
C GLN A 201 8.89 -8.86 11.02
N ASP A 202 8.93 -8.73 12.36
CA ASP A 202 8.79 -9.84 13.28
C ASP A 202 7.47 -10.59 13.06
N LEU A 203 6.37 -9.86 12.89
CA LEU A 203 5.05 -10.44 12.62
C LEU A 203 4.99 -11.12 11.24
N GLN A 204 5.66 -10.57 10.23
CA GLN A 204 5.75 -11.18 8.90
C GLN A 204 6.49 -12.52 8.97
N ASP A 205 7.61 -12.57 9.69
CA ASP A 205 8.40 -13.80 9.87
C ASP A 205 7.65 -14.85 10.71
N GLU A 206 7.06 -14.44 11.85
CA GLU A 206 6.37 -15.36 12.75
C GLU A 206 5.09 -15.95 12.17
N MET A 207 4.28 -15.11 11.52
CA MET A 207 2.95 -15.48 11.04
C MET A 207 2.93 -15.86 9.56
N GLY A 208 4.01 -15.63 8.83
CA GLY A 208 4.08 -15.84 7.38
C GLY A 208 3.16 -14.90 6.61
N LEU A 209 3.04 -13.66 7.07
CA LEU A 209 2.21 -12.65 6.43
C LEU A 209 2.76 -12.23 5.08
N SER A 210 1.86 -11.92 4.15
CA SER A 210 2.18 -11.21 2.92
C SER A 210 1.76 -9.75 3.10
N ILE A 211 2.66 -8.80 2.94
CA ILE A 211 2.39 -7.40 3.28
C ILE A 211 2.45 -6.51 2.04
N LEU A 212 1.36 -5.78 1.75
CA LEU A 212 1.39 -4.62 0.87
C LEU A 212 1.65 -3.39 1.74
N PHE A 213 2.87 -2.87 1.70
CA PHE A 213 3.29 -1.73 2.51
C PHE A 213 3.34 -0.45 1.68
N ILE A 214 2.49 0.51 1.98
CA ILE A 214 2.42 1.79 1.30
C ILE A 214 3.16 2.84 2.09
N SER A 215 4.02 3.59 1.41
CA SER A 215 4.78 4.68 2.01
C SER A 215 5.12 5.75 0.97
N HIS A 216 5.31 6.98 1.43
CA HIS A 216 5.95 8.03 0.63
C HIS A 216 7.47 8.11 0.88
N GLU A 217 8.00 7.29 1.79
CA GLU A 217 9.42 7.27 2.18
C GLU A 217 10.10 5.99 1.67
N LEU A 218 10.95 6.11 0.65
CA LEU A 218 11.75 5.00 0.11
C LEU A 218 12.66 4.34 1.16
N ASN A 219 13.22 5.12 2.09
CA ASN A 219 14.11 4.58 3.12
C ASN A 219 13.43 3.53 4.01
N VAL A 220 12.15 3.71 4.31
CA VAL A 220 11.36 2.74 5.09
C VAL A 220 11.26 1.43 4.33
N LEU A 221 11.00 1.48 3.03
CA LEU A 221 10.86 0.29 2.19
C LEU A 221 12.18 -0.45 1.99
N ARG A 222 13.33 0.25 2.04
CA ARG A 222 14.63 -0.38 1.90
C ARG A 222 14.90 -1.47 2.93
N SER A 223 14.42 -1.28 4.15
CA SER A 223 14.64 -2.24 5.24
C SER A 223 13.58 -3.34 5.32
N LEU A 224 12.41 -3.14 4.71
CA LEU A 224 11.26 -4.00 4.89
C LEU A 224 10.85 -4.75 3.62
N ALA A 225 10.88 -4.07 2.46
CA ALA A 225 10.28 -4.59 1.24
C ALA A 225 11.24 -5.54 0.46
N ASP A 226 10.70 -6.65 -0.05
CA ASP A 226 11.41 -7.51 -1.00
C ASP A 226 11.43 -6.88 -2.41
N LYS A 227 10.33 -6.22 -2.79
CA LYS A 227 10.10 -5.62 -4.10
C LYS A 227 9.43 -4.25 -3.91
N ILE A 228 9.76 -3.30 -4.76
CA ILE A 228 9.19 -1.95 -4.74
C ILE A 228 8.51 -1.66 -6.07
N THR A 229 7.29 -1.15 -5.99
CA THR A 229 6.52 -0.58 -7.10
C THR A 229 6.43 0.93 -6.90
N VAL A 230 6.93 1.70 -7.84
CA VAL A 230 6.93 3.18 -7.79
C VAL A 230 5.74 3.71 -8.57
N MET A 231 4.91 4.52 -7.91
CA MET A 231 3.75 5.16 -8.52
C MET A 231 3.95 6.66 -8.70
N TYR A 232 3.59 7.15 -9.88
CA TYR A 232 3.58 8.56 -10.23
C TYR A 232 2.32 8.91 -10.99
N ARG A 233 1.55 9.89 -10.51
CA ARG A 233 0.31 10.39 -11.14
C ARG A 233 -0.66 9.28 -11.58
N GLY A 234 -0.97 8.38 -10.67
CA GLY A 234 -1.92 7.30 -10.91
C GLY A 234 -1.36 6.09 -11.67
N ARG A 235 -0.09 6.08 -12.06
CA ARG A 235 0.53 5.04 -12.89
C ARG A 235 1.71 4.40 -12.18
N VAL A 236 1.98 3.14 -12.47
CA VAL A 236 3.24 2.49 -12.09
C VAL A 236 4.29 2.89 -13.13
N VAL A 237 5.40 3.45 -12.65
CA VAL A 237 6.48 3.93 -13.51
C VAL A 237 7.74 3.07 -13.43
N GLU A 238 7.95 2.39 -12.30
CA GLU A 238 9.07 1.45 -12.15
C GLU A 238 8.72 0.39 -11.10
N GLU A 239 9.10 -0.85 -11.34
CA GLU A 239 8.94 -1.96 -10.42
C GLU A 239 10.14 -2.88 -10.49
N ALA A 240 10.79 -3.14 -9.34
CA ALA A 240 11.95 -4.03 -9.27
C ALA A 240 12.15 -4.57 -7.84
N PRO A 241 13.01 -5.60 -7.66
CA PRO A 241 13.56 -5.96 -6.37
C PRO A 241 14.15 -4.74 -5.67
N THR A 242 13.99 -4.65 -4.35
CA THR A 242 14.38 -3.48 -3.57
C THR A 242 15.83 -3.05 -3.83
N GLU A 243 16.77 -4.01 -3.82
CA GLU A 243 18.18 -3.70 -4.08
C GLU A 243 18.42 -3.07 -5.46
N GLN A 244 17.66 -3.48 -6.48
CA GLN A 244 17.80 -2.90 -7.83
C GLN A 244 17.27 -1.47 -7.90
N ILE A 245 16.14 -1.16 -7.25
CA ILE A 245 15.62 0.22 -7.15
C ILE A 245 16.67 1.16 -6.55
N PHE A 246 17.40 0.71 -5.53
CA PHE A 246 18.42 1.54 -4.88
C PHE A 246 19.76 1.57 -5.60
N ALA A 247 20.15 0.47 -6.26
CA ALA A 247 21.45 0.38 -6.95
C ALA A 247 21.41 0.97 -8.36
N ASN A 248 20.32 0.71 -9.11
CA ASN A 248 20.20 1.08 -10.50
C ASN A 248 18.79 1.57 -10.86
N PRO A 249 18.30 2.68 -10.29
CA PRO A 249 17.03 3.28 -10.67
C PRO A 249 17.07 3.74 -12.13
N ILE A 250 16.02 3.48 -12.89
CA ILE A 250 15.99 3.77 -14.33
C ILE A 250 15.07 4.95 -14.62
N HIS A 251 13.85 4.94 -14.09
CA HIS A 251 12.89 5.99 -14.35
C HIS A 251 13.33 7.33 -13.71
N PRO A 252 13.22 8.48 -14.42
CA PRO A 252 13.65 9.78 -13.91
C PRO A 252 12.98 10.16 -12.57
N TYR A 253 11.71 9.81 -12.40
CA TYR A 253 11.01 10.04 -11.14
C TYR A 253 11.59 9.21 -9.98
N THR A 254 11.91 7.94 -10.19
CA THR A 254 12.55 7.10 -9.15
C THR A 254 13.91 7.67 -8.74
N LYS A 255 14.70 8.15 -9.73
CA LYS A 255 15.98 8.84 -9.46
C LYS A 255 15.76 10.08 -8.59
N SER A 256 14.75 10.88 -8.90
CA SER A 256 14.43 12.09 -8.11
C SER A 256 14.02 11.76 -6.68
N LEU A 257 13.22 10.71 -6.47
CA LEU A 257 12.84 10.24 -5.13
C LEU A 257 14.07 9.81 -4.31
N LEU A 258 15.00 9.08 -4.93
CA LEU A 258 16.23 8.64 -4.27
C LEU A 258 17.19 9.82 -3.96
N GLU A 259 17.29 10.79 -4.85
CA GLU A 259 18.08 12.02 -4.63
C GLU A 259 17.48 12.91 -3.52
N ALA A 260 16.16 12.83 -3.31
CA ALA A 260 15.48 13.56 -2.24
C ALA A 260 15.78 12.99 -0.84
N ILE A 261 16.32 11.78 -0.73
CA ILE A 261 16.70 11.16 0.54
C ILE A 261 17.85 11.97 1.19
N PRO A 262 17.68 12.45 2.44
CA PRO A 262 18.72 13.22 3.12
C PRO A 262 20.00 12.38 3.32
N LYS A 263 21.14 12.86 2.81
CA LYS A 263 22.42 12.23 3.08
C LYS A 263 22.91 12.61 4.47
N LEU A 264 23.34 11.62 5.26
CA LEU A 264 23.89 11.82 6.61
C LEU A 264 25.12 12.72 6.61
N ASN A 265 25.98 12.58 5.59
CA ASN A 265 27.17 13.41 5.45
C ASN A 265 26.83 14.75 4.79
N PRO A 266 26.98 15.90 5.50
CA PRO A 266 26.67 17.23 4.97
C PRO A 266 27.47 17.60 3.71
N SER A 267 28.69 17.10 3.56
CA SER A 267 29.56 17.38 2.40
C SER A 267 29.05 16.73 1.10
N LEU A 268 28.19 15.74 1.20
CA LEU A 268 27.57 15.05 0.06
C LEU A 268 26.20 15.65 -0.32
N ARG A 269 25.74 16.68 0.40
CA ARG A 269 24.48 17.35 0.11
C ARG A 269 24.62 18.19 -1.16
N LYS A 270 24.02 17.74 -2.24
CA LYS A 270 23.88 18.55 -3.47
C LYS A 270 22.66 19.47 -3.32
N ARG A 271 22.71 20.63 -3.98
CA ARG A 271 21.54 21.51 -4.10
C ARG A 271 20.45 20.72 -4.83
N ARG A 272 19.25 20.62 -4.24
CA ARG A 272 18.14 19.90 -4.87
C ARG A 272 17.80 20.58 -6.18
N THR A 273 17.86 19.84 -7.27
CA THR A 273 17.29 20.26 -8.54
C THR A 273 15.80 19.97 -8.47
N PHE A 274 14.97 20.97 -8.64
CA PHE A 274 13.52 20.75 -8.75
C PHE A 274 13.28 20.06 -10.09
N ILE A 275 12.81 18.82 -10.05
CA ILE A 275 12.45 18.05 -11.24
C ILE A 275 10.96 18.24 -11.42
N ASP A 276 10.58 18.97 -12.47
CA ASP A 276 9.20 19.19 -12.85
C ASP A 276 8.69 18.06 -13.77
N ASP A 277 7.39 18.07 -14.01
CA ASP A 277 6.76 17.09 -14.89
C ASP A 277 7.31 17.10 -16.31
N SER A 278 7.65 18.27 -16.84
CA SER A 278 8.15 18.40 -18.20
C SER A 278 9.50 17.68 -18.34
N TYR A 279 10.33 17.76 -17.31
CA TYR A 279 11.59 17.00 -17.25
C TYR A 279 11.34 15.50 -17.19
N ILE A 280 10.41 15.03 -16.34
CA ILE A 280 10.09 13.61 -16.22
C ILE A 280 9.61 13.07 -17.56
N GLN A 281 8.62 13.74 -18.19
CA GLN A 281 8.04 13.32 -19.48
C GLN A 281 9.06 13.31 -20.63
N SER A 282 9.97 14.29 -20.68
CA SER A 282 10.99 14.37 -21.71
C SER A 282 12.13 13.35 -21.54
N ASN A 283 12.33 12.83 -20.34
CA ASN A 283 13.39 11.89 -20.00
C ASN A 283 12.90 10.46 -19.73
N ILE A 284 11.66 10.12 -20.08
CA ILE A 284 11.18 8.73 -20.04
C ILE A 284 12.12 7.87 -20.91
N PRO A 285 12.61 6.72 -20.40
CA PRO A 285 13.50 5.84 -21.14
C PRO A 285 12.94 5.46 -22.51
N LYS A 286 13.81 5.28 -23.49
CA LYS A 286 13.44 4.89 -24.86
C LYS A 286 14.13 3.58 -25.22
N TYR A 287 13.36 2.63 -25.69
CA TYR A 287 13.85 1.32 -26.10
C TYR A 287 13.32 0.93 -27.47
N SER A 288 14.12 0.17 -28.23
CA SER A 288 13.69 -0.43 -29.49
C SER A 288 12.84 -1.69 -29.20
N LEU A 289 11.79 -1.92 -29.99
CA LEU A 289 10.95 -3.12 -29.90
C LEU A 289 11.75 -4.44 -30.00
N ASN A 290 12.91 -4.41 -30.63
CA ASN A 290 13.73 -5.60 -30.84
C ASN A 290 14.63 -5.94 -29.61
N ASP A 291 14.79 -4.99 -28.69
CA ASP A 291 15.79 -5.12 -27.62
C ASP A 291 15.18 -5.50 -26.27
N VAL A 292 13.84 -5.45 -26.15
CA VAL A 292 13.15 -5.63 -24.85
C VAL A 292 11.78 -6.29 -24.99
N ASN A 293 11.35 -6.98 -23.94
CA ASN A 293 9.99 -7.51 -23.81
C ASN A 293 9.04 -6.36 -23.47
N PHE A 294 8.40 -5.82 -24.49
CA PHE A 294 7.49 -4.70 -24.36
C PHE A 294 6.04 -5.17 -24.26
N VAL A 295 5.36 -4.77 -23.18
CA VAL A 295 3.92 -4.95 -23.04
C VAL A 295 3.25 -3.61 -23.30
N SER A 296 2.78 -3.42 -24.56
CA SER A 296 2.11 -2.17 -24.96
C SER A 296 0.78 -1.99 -24.23
N LYS A 297 0.50 -0.77 -23.85
CA LYS A 297 -0.82 -0.31 -23.41
C LYS A 297 -1.51 0.43 -24.56
N ASN A 298 -2.68 -0.05 -25.01
CA ASN A 298 -3.67 0.68 -25.81
C ASN A 298 -3.07 1.66 -26.84
N ASP A 299 -2.42 1.17 -27.88
CA ASP A 299 -1.85 1.95 -29.00
C ASP A 299 -0.97 3.15 -28.62
N SER A 300 -0.68 3.38 -27.35
CA SER A 300 0.26 4.41 -26.92
C SER A 300 1.70 3.91 -27.11
N LYS A 301 2.59 4.81 -27.55
CA LYS A 301 4.03 4.55 -27.66
C LYS A 301 4.70 4.40 -26.28
N ILE A 302 3.93 4.39 -25.22
CA ILE A 302 4.42 4.28 -23.83
C ILE A 302 3.87 3.00 -23.23
N GLY A 303 4.72 2.18 -22.63
CA GLY A 303 4.35 0.94 -21.97
C GLY A 303 5.39 0.47 -20.98
N PHE A 304 5.18 -0.70 -20.40
CA PHE A 304 6.07 -1.31 -19.43
C PHE A 304 7.05 -2.24 -20.15
N VAL A 305 8.33 -2.08 -19.83
CA VAL A 305 9.45 -2.82 -20.43
C VAL A 305 10.20 -3.56 -19.34
N GLU A 306 10.43 -4.86 -19.51
CA GLU A 306 11.34 -5.62 -18.67
C GLU A 306 12.77 -5.43 -19.18
N ILE A 307 13.65 -4.91 -18.34
CA ILE A 307 15.03 -4.58 -18.69
C ILE A 307 15.99 -5.67 -18.20
N ASP A 308 15.76 -6.17 -17.00
CA ASP A 308 16.57 -7.20 -16.35
C ASP A 308 15.67 -7.97 -15.35
N ASN A 309 16.09 -9.15 -14.93
CA ASN A 309 15.39 -10.07 -14.02
C ASN A 309 14.39 -9.39 -13.06
N ASN A 310 13.11 -9.31 -13.46
CA ASN A 310 12.02 -8.65 -12.71
C ASN A 310 12.19 -7.14 -12.50
N HIS A 311 12.98 -6.43 -13.31
CA HIS A 311 13.06 -4.98 -13.32
C HIS A 311 12.27 -4.42 -14.49
N PHE A 312 11.15 -3.79 -14.17
CA PHE A 312 10.21 -3.22 -15.14
C PHE A 312 10.21 -1.69 -15.05
N VAL A 313 10.16 -1.03 -16.20
CA VAL A 313 10.10 0.43 -16.23
C VAL A 313 9.12 0.93 -17.30
N GLU A 314 8.45 2.05 -17.04
CA GLU A 314 7.69 2.78 -18.05
C GLU A 314 8.65 3.37 -19.08
N ALA A 315 8.44 3.07 -20.36
CA ALA A 315 9.33 3.48 -21.44
C ALA A 315 8.57 3.85 -22.72
N GLN A 316 9.20 4.66 -23.55
CA GLN A 316 8.75 4.93 -24.93
C GLN A 316 9.37 3.93 -25.88
N VAL A 317 8.58 3.43 -26.81
CA VAL A 317 9.05 2.62 -27.93
C VAL A 317 9.43 3.52 -29.08
N VAL A 318 10.61 3.31 -29.63
CA VAL A 318 11.19 4.08 -30.74
C VAL A 318 11.50 3.19 -31.92
#